data_5096c466de28ff4667d79b9c07af6c81
#
_entry.id   5096c466de28ff4667d79b9c07af6c81
#
_cell.length_a   1.000
_cell.length_b   1.000
_cell.length_c   1.000
_cell.angle_alpha   90.00
_cell.angle_beta   90.00
_cell.angle_gamma   90.00
#
_symmetry.space_group_name_H-M   'P 1'
#
loop_
_entity.id
_entity.type
_entity.pdbx_description
1 polymer ?
#
loop_
_entity_poly.entity_id
_entity_poly.type
_entity_poly.pdbx_seq_one_letter_code
_entity_poly.pdbx_strand_id
1 'polypeptide(L)'
;MNTIIAKAGVDDEHMYEQAAEILRSGGLVAFPTETVYGLGGDALNPDASHKIYSAKGRPSDNPLIVHIADTDSVYELAEYVSDDTKKLMEAFWPGPLTIILNKKAVVPHTTTGGLDTVAIRMPSHPVAMKLIKDSGVYIAAPSANLSGRPSPTTAHHVQQDMDGRIDMIIDGGAVGIGIESTIVDMTGDRPTILRPGYITPEMIKNIVGDVTIDPAITGMNNALRPKAPGMKYTHYAPKGELSIVEGERLVAAERIRSLVAEKRAQG
;
A
#
# COMPACT_ATOMS: atom_id res chain seq x y z
N MET A 1 -4.20 -11.81 -22.34
CA MET A 1 -3.44 -12.45 -21.23
C MET A 1 -4.44 -13.20 -20.36
N ASN A 2 -4.09 -14.37 -19.84
CA ASN A 2 -4.96 -15.10 -18.92
C ASN A 2 -4.36 -15.00 -17.51
N THR A 3 -5.09 -14.42 -16.55
CA THR A 3 -4.60 -14.26 -15.18
C THR A 3 -4.81 -15.55 -14.40
N ILE A 4 -3.75 -16.09 -13.80
CA ILE A 4 -3.81 -17.27 -12.93
C ILE A 4 -4.38 -16.84 -11.58
N ILE A 5 -5.39 -17.56 -11.07
CA ILE A 5 -5.92 -17.35 -9.72
C ILE A 5 -5.60 -18.60 -8.91
N ALA A 6 -4.77 -18.45 -7.87
CA ALA A 6 -4.36 -19.54 -7.00
C ALA A 6 -4.75 -19.24 -5.55
N LYS A 7 -5.32 -20.22 -4.87
CA LYS A 7 -5.68 -20.11 -3.46
C LYS A 7 -4.45 -20.42 -2.59
N ALA A 8 -4.10 -19.52 -1.68
CA ALA A 8 -3.00 -19.75 -0.77
C ALA A 8 -3.37 -20.84 0.25
N GLY A 9 -2.72 -21.99 0.15
CA GLY A 9 -2.63 -23.00 1.21
C GLY A 9 -1.36 -22.75 2.05
N VAL A 10 -1.36 -23.21 3.31
CA VAL A 10 -0.20 -23.01 4.21
C VAL A 10 1.04 -23.76 3.71
N ASP A 11 0.86 -24.83 2.92
CA ASP A 11 1.92 -25.73 2.42
C ASP A 11 1.98 -25.82 0.89
N ASP A 12 1.47 -24.83 0.16
CA ASP A 12 1.47 -24.86 -1.31
C ASP A 12 2.77 -24.26 -1.89
N GLU A 13 3.89 -24.98 -1.68
CA GLU A 13 5.21 -24.62 -2.19
C GLU A 13 5.21 -24.34 -3.70
N HIS A 14 4.46 -25.14 -4.47
CA HIS A 14 4.39 -25.00 -5.93
C HIS A 14 3.77 -23.66 -6.36
N MET A 15 2.72 -23.22 -5.66
CA MET A 15 2.09 -21.92 -5.93
C MET A 15 3.07 -20.77 -5.65
N TYR A 16 3.81 -20.82 -4.51
CA TYR A 16 4.78 -19.79 -4.17
C TYR A 16 5.96 -19.78 -5.14
N GLU A 17 6.45 -20.95 -5.56
CA GLU A 17 7.54 -21.02 -6.55
C GLU A 17 7.10 -20.45 -7.90
N GLN A 18 5.90 -20.76 -8.37
CA GLN A 18 5.34 -20.18 -9.59
C GLN A 18 5.21 -18.64 -9.49
N ALA A 19 4.69 -18.14 -8.38
CA ALA A 19 4.58 -16.70 -8.14
C ALA A 19 5.95 -16.02 -8.06
N ALA A 20 6.92 -16.65 -7.39
CA ALA A 20 8.29 -16.18 -7.31
C ALA A 20 8.97 -16.12 -8.69
N GLU A 21 8.78 -17.13 -9.52
CA GLU A 21 9.31 -17.13 -10.89
C GLU A 21 8.71 -16.03 -11.75
N ILE A 22 7.40 -15.79 -11.64
CA ILE A 22 6.72 -14.66 -12.30
C ILE A 22 7.40 -13.34 -11.90
N LEU A 23 7.64 -13.11 -10.60
CA LEU A 23 8.27 -11.88 -10.10
C LEU A 23 9.70 -11.74 -10.60
N ARG A 24 10.53 -12.79 -10.51
CA ARG A 24 11.92 -12.81 -11.00
C ARG A 24 12.02 -12.55 -12.50
N SER A 25 11.04 -13.02 -13.28
CA SER A 25 10.97 -12.77 -14.72
C SER A 25 10.39 -11.40 -15.10
N GLY A 26 10.11 -10.54 -14.10
CA GLY A 26 9.57 -9.19 -14.29
C GLY A 26 8.06 -9.19 -14.61
N GLY A 27 7.35 -10.24 -14.23
CA GLY A 27 5.88 -10.31 -14.25
C GLY A 27 5.23 -9.68 -13.02
N LEU A 28 3.90 -9.73 -12.95
CA LEU A 28 3.11 -9.10 -11.90
C LEU A 28 2.27 -10.10 -11.13
N VAL A 29 2.35 -10.06 -9.79
CA VAL A 29 1.57 -10.91 -8.89
C VAL A 29 0.79 -10.04 -7.93
N ALA A 30 -0.53 -10.23 -7.84
CA ALA A 30 -1.34 -9.64 -6.77
C ALA A 30 -1.38 -10.57 -5.56
N PHE A 31 -1.20 -10.01 -4.36
CA PHE A 31 -1.11 -10.79 -3.12
C PHE A 31 -1.75 -10.04 -1.93
N PRO A 32 -2.28 -10.76 -0.93
CA PRO A 32 -2.83 -10.16 0.28
C PRO A 32 -1.73 -9.63 1.20
N THR A 33 -2.01 -8.48 1.82
CA THR A 33 -1.32 -8.02 3.02
C THR A 33 -2.31 -7.91 4.17
N GLU A 34 -1.88 -7.57 5.38
CA GLU A 34 -2.79 -7.32 6.50
C GLU A 34 -3.66 -6.06 6.30
N THR A 35 -3.26 -5.16 5.40
CA THR A 35 -3.97 -3.91 5.09
C THR A 35 -4.93 -4.07 3.91
N VAL A 36 -4.39 -4.22 2.70
CA VAL A 36 -5.12 -4.39 1.44
C VAL A 36 -4.33 -5.32 0.52
N TYR A 37 -4.92 -5.78 -0.58
CA TYR A 37 -4.17 -6.52 -1.61
C TYR A 37 -3.21 -5.59 -2.34
N GLY A 38 -1.95 -6.02 -2.49
CA GLY A 38 -0.91 -5.35 -3.24
C GLY A 38 -0.74 -5.94 -4.64
N LEU A 39 -0.41 -5.11 -5.64
CA LEU A 39 0.03 -5.53 -6.97
C LEU A 39 1.54 -5.45 -7.05
N GLY A 40 2.20 -6.59 -7.00
CA GLY A 40 3.64 -6.71 -6.89
C GLY A 40 4.38 -6.91 -8.19
N GLY A 41 5.55 -6.32 -8.29
CA GLY A 41 6.60 -6.57 -9.27
C GLY A 41 7.97 -6.34 -8.64
N ASP A 42 9.05 -6.82 -9.27
CA ASP A 42 10.41 -6.62 -8.78
C ASP A 42 10.74 -5.12 -8.67
N ALA A 43 11.03 -4.65 -7.45
CA ALA A 43 11.27 -3.25 -7.14
C ALA A 43 12.56 -2.70 -7.77
N LEU A 44 13.53 -3.56 -8.07
CA LEU A 44 14.79 -3.16 -8.69
C LEU A 44 14.78 -3.29 -10.21
N ASN A 45 13.70 -3.81 -10.78
CA ASN A 45 13.49 -3.90 -12.22
C ASN A 45 12.62 -2.72 -12.74
N PRO A 46 13.17 -1.77 -13.52
CA PRO A 46 12.42 -0.65 -14.08
C PRO A 46 11.21 -1.08 -14.92
N ASP A 47 11.32 -2.18 -15.67
CA ASP A 47 10.24 -2.67 -16.55
C ASP A 47 9.07 -3.23 -15.74
N ALA A 48 9.33 -3.89 -14.60
CA ALA A 48 8.27 -4.33 -13.69
C ALA A 48 7.49 -3.13 -13.12
N SER A 49 8.18 -2.05 -12.73
CA SER A 49 7.53 -0.82 -12.30
C SER A 49 6.65 -0.21 -13.40
N HIS A 50 7.12 -0.16 -14.64
CA HIS A 50 6.32 0.30 -15.78
C HIS A 50 5.07 -0.56 -16.03
N LYS A 51 5.20 -1.88 -15.90
CA LYS A 51 4.05 -2.80 -16.00
C LYS A 51 3.01 -2.54 -14.89
N ILE A 52 3.44 -2.29 -13.64
CA ILE A 52 2.53 -1.92 -12.54
C ILE A 52 1.75 -0.67 -12.88
N TYR A 53 2.41 0.41 -13.33
CA TYR A 53 1.75 1.65 -13.72
C TYR A 53 0.76 1.43 -14.87
N SER A 54 1.16 0.68 -15.88
CA SER A 54 0.32 0.37 -17.06
C SER A 54 -0.91 -0.45 -16.68
N ALA A 55 -0.74 -1.55 -15.92
CA ALA A 55 -1.84 -2.43 -15.52
C ALA A 55 -2.92 -1.68 -14.74
N LYS A 56 -2.52 -0.73 -13.89
CA LYS A 56 -3.41 0.09 -13.05
C LYS A 56 -3.98 1.33 -13.76
N GLY A 57 -3.40 1.77 -14.86
CA GLY A 57 -3.63 3.13 -15.37
C GLY A 57 -3.18 4.20 -14.36
N ARG A 58 -2.07 3.94 -13.63
CA ARG A 58 -1.53 4.80 -12.59
C ARG A 58 -0.52 5.79 -13.20
N PRO A 59 -0.57 7.08 -12.82
CA PRO A 59 0.49 8.02 -13.19
C PRO A 59 1.86 7.56 -12.67
N SER A 60 2.89 7.63 -13.53
CA SER A 60 4.25 7.15 -13.20
C SER A 60 5.01 8.04 -12.22
N ASP A 61 4.52 9.25 -11.95
CA ASP A 61 5.04 10.18 -10.91
C ASP A 61 4.49 9.88 -9.51
N ASN A 62 3.65 8.85 -9.35
CA ASN A 62 3.07 8.43 -8.07
C ASN A 62 3.86 7.22 -7.54
N PRO A 63 4.77 7.38 -6.56
CA PRO A 63 5.75 6.37 -6.17
C PRO A 63 5.11 5.06 -5.71
N LEU A 64 5.89 3.98 -5.76
CA LEU A 64 5.53 2.65 -5.27
C LEU A 64 6.13 2.43 -3.87
N ILE A 65 5.56 1.51 -3.10
CA ILE A 65 6.10 1.09 -1.80
C ILE A 65 6.87 -0.21 -2.01
N VAL A 66 8.12 -0.25 -1.58
CA VAL A 66 8.97 -1.44 -1.63
C VAL A 66 8.71 -2.30 -0.40
N HIS A 67 8.31 -3.54 -0.60
CA HIS A 67 8.04 -4.51 0.46
C HIS A 67 9.24 -5.43 0.65
N ILE A 68 9.61 -5.65 1.91
CA ILE A 68 10.75 -6.47 2.36
C ILE A 68 10.26 -7.57 3.32
N ALA A 69 11.06 -8.63 3.52
CA ALA A 69 10.76 -9.73 4.43
C ALA A 69 11.68 -9.80 5.65
N ASP A 70 12.68 -8.94 5.72
CA ASP A 70 13.59 -8.80 6.87
C ASP A 70 14.01 -7.33 7.03
N THR A 71 14.38 -6.94 8.24
CA THR A 71 14.75 -5.56 8.57
C THR A 71 16.11 -5.14 8.01
N ASP A 72 17.02 -6.09 7.77
CA ASP A 72 18.37 -5.80 7.28
C ASP A 72 18.34 -5.33 5.83
N SER A 73 17.35 -5.78 5.06
CA SER A 73 17.09 -5.31 3.69
C SER A 73 16.94 -3.78 3.56
N VAL A 74 16.55 -3.08 4.63
CA VAL A 74 16.47 -1.62 4.63
C VAL A 74 17.81 -0.98 4.31
N TYR A 75 18.89 -1.54 4.85
CA TYR A 75 20.25 -1.02 4.65
C TYR A 75 20.77 -1.22 3.23
N GLU A 76 20.15 -2.10 2.43
CA GLU A 76 20.46 -2.24 1.02
C GLU A 76 19.77 -1.19 0.15
N LEU A 77 18.61 -0.68 0.60
CA LEU A 77 17.73 0.21 -0.15
C LEU A 77 17.88 1.69 0.24
N ALA A 78 18.22 1.97 1.51
CA ALA A 78 18.31 3.31 2.08
C ALA A 78 19.74 3.71 2.39
N GLU A 79 20.05 5.01 2.17
CA GLU A 79 21.39 5.57 2.45
C GLU A 79 21.69 5.66 3.95
N TYR A 80 20.66 6.01 4.72
CA TYR A 80 20.79 6.23 6.16
C TYR A 80 19.52 5.81 6.91
N VAL A 81 19.70 5.17 8.05
CA VAL A 81 18.65 4.72 8.97
C VAL A 81 18.94 5.30 10.34
N SER A 82 18.18 6.33 10.75
CA SER A 82 18.33 6.98 12.05
C SER A 82 17.92 6.09 13.21
N ASP A 83 18.31 6.42 14.44
CA ASP A 83 17.89 5.65 15.62
C ASP A 83 16.37 5.72 15.83
N ASP A 84 15.72 6.84 15.51
CA ASP A 84 14.26 6.92 15.57
C ASP A 84 13.58 6.07 14.49
N THR A 85 14.18 5.95 13.31
CA THR A 85 13.73 5.00 12.29
C THR A 85 13.81 3.56 12.80
N LYS A 86 14.92 3.17 13.45
CA LYS A 86 15.07 1.82 14.04
C LYS A 86 14.03 1.55 15.10
N LYS A 87 13.74 2.51 16.00
CA LYS A 87 12.68 2.38 17.01
C LYS A 87 11.29 2.17 16.38
N LEU A 88 10.98 2.89 15.29
CA LEU A 88 9.71 2.70 14.57
C LEU A 88 9.64 1.33 13.88
N MET A 89 10.74 0.87 13.28
CA MET A 89 10.83 -0.47 12.69
C MET A 89 10.62 -1.55 13.76
N GLU A 90 11.30 -1.45 14.89
CA GLU A 90 11.18 -2.41 16.00
C GLU A 90 9.76 -2.44 16.58
N ALA A 91 9.10 -1.29 16.70
CA ALA A 91 7.76 -1.18 17.28
C ALA A 91 6.64 -1.66 16.33
N PHE A 92 6.79 -1.46 15.00
CA PHE A 92 5.68 -1.59 14.06
C PHE A 92 5.94 -2.51 12.86
N TRP A 93 7.11 -3.13 12.74
CA TRP A 93 7.42 -4.14 11.75
C TRP A 93 7.67 -5.52 12.37
N PRO A 94 7.12 -6.57 11.74
CA PRO A 94 6.25 -6.56 10.56
C PRO A 94 4.87 -5.96 10.85
N GLY A 95 4.35 -5.11 9.94
CA GLY A 95 3.07 -4.44 10.17
C GLY A 95 2.72 -3.29 9.23
N PRO A 96 1.65 -2.55 9.57
CA PRO A 96 1.02 -1.57 8.69
C PRO A 96 1.68 -0.18 8.75
N LEU A 97 3.00 -0.11 8.90
CA LEU A 97 3.80 1.12 8.82
C LEU A 97 4.67 1.11 7.56
N THR A 98 4.64 2.19 6.80
CA THR A 98 5.55 2.48 5.70
C THR A 98 6.45 3.64 6.10
N ILE A 99 7.76 3.48 5.92
CA ILE A 99 8.77 4.48 6.25
C ILE A 99 9.41 4.98 4.97
N ILE A 100 9.52 6.31 4.80
CA ILE A 100 10.22 6.95 3.69
C ILE A 100 11.61 7.35 4.14
N LEU A 101 12.63 6.95 3.35
CA LEU A 101 14.05 7.21 3.57
C LEU A 101 14.71 7.71 2.28
N ASN A 102 15.88 8.34 2.38
CA ASN A 102 16.71 8.63 1.21
C ASN A 102 17.19 7.32 0.58
N LYS A 103 16.95 7.15 -0.73
CA LYS A 103 17.22 5.91 -1.43
C LYS A 103 18.68 5.77 -1.83
N LYS A 104 19.20 4.56 -1.81
CA LYS A 104 20.44 4.22 -2.53
C LYS A 104 20.24 4.17 -4.05
N ALA A 105 21.32 4.31 -4.79
CA ALA A 105 21.31 4.29 -6.25
C ALA A 105 20.76 2.98 -6.86
N VAL A 106 20.78 1.88 -6.12
CA VAL A 106 20.24 0.58 -6.55
C VAL A 106 18.73 0.63 -6.80
N VAL A 107 18.00 1.51 -6.11
CA VAL A 107 16.56 1.66 -6.31
C VAL A 107 16.29 2.55 -7.53
N PRO A 108 15.62 2.04 -8.59
CA PRO A 108 15.36 2.82 -9.81
C PRO A 108 14.41 4.00 -9.55
N HIS A 109 14.59 5.09 -10.26
CA HIS A 109 13.68 6.24 -10.23
C HIS A 109 12.28 5.90 -10.74
N THR A 110 12.14 4.88 -11.58
CA THR A 110 10.82 4.36 -12.02
C THR A 110 10.01 3.83 -10.84
N THR A 111 10.65 3.16 -9.89
CA THR A 111 10.01 2.63 -8.67
C THR A 111 9.59 3.76 -7.73
N THR A 112 10.41 4.80 -7.63
CA THR A 112 10.17 5.93 -6.72
C THR A 112 9.41 7.11 -7.36
N GLY A 113 8.89 6.95 -8.59
CA GLY A 113 8.19 8.03 -9.30
C GLY A 113 9.08 9.25 -9.57
N GLY A 114 10.40 9.03 -9.71
CA GLY A 114 11.40 10.08 -9.94
C GLY A 114 11.84 10.83 -8.68
N LEU A 115 11.55 10.29 -7.48
CA LEU A 115 12.02 10.85 -6.22
C LEU A 115 13.36 10.24 -5.81
N ASP A 116 14.15 11.00 -5.01
CA ASP A 116 15.38 10.54 -4.38
C ASP A 116 15.14 9.83 -3.03
N THR A 117 13.88 9.51 -2.76
CA THR A 117 13.43 8.80 -1.56
C THR A 117 12.76 7.48 -1.93
N VAL A 118 12.79 6.51 -1.04
CA VAL A 118 12.12 5.21 -1.17
C VAL A 118 11.18 4.99 0.01
N ALA A 119 9.96 4.54 -0.28
CA ALA A 119 9.00 4.10 0.72
C ALA A 119 9.18 2.59 0.94
N ILE A 120 9.47 2.17 2.18
CA ILE A 120 9.75 0.77 2.53
C ILE A 120 8.75 0.30 3.57
N ARG A 121 8.31 -0.94 3.44
CA ARG A 121 7.40 -1.60 4.39
C ARG A 121 7.74 -3.09 4.53
N MET A 122 7.63 -3.59 5.76
CA MET A 122 7.65 -5.02 6.07
C MET A 122 6.23 -5.44 6.49
N PRO A 123 5.43 -6.10 5.61
CA PRO A 123 4.06 -6.49 5.93
C PRO A 123 4.03 -7.63 6.94
N SER A 124 2.93 -7.80 7.68
CA SER A 124 2.78 -8.90 8.66
C SER A 124 2.01 -10.10 8.12
N HIS A 125 1.42 -10.01 6.92
CA HIS A 125 0.62 -11.10 6.36
C HIS A 125 1.50 -12.29 5.93
N PRO A 126 1.22 -13.52 6.39
CA PRO A 126 2.08 -14.69 6.12
C PRO A 126 2.33 -14.94 4.62
N VAL A 127 1.29 -14.81 3.79
CA VAL A 127 1.40 -14.97 2.33
C VAL A 127 2.36 -13.93 1.73
N ALA A 128 2.25 -12.66 2.13
CA ALA A 128 3.14 -11.60 1.67
C ALA A 128 4.59 -11.89 2.06
N MET A 129 4.82 -12.20 3.34
CA MET A 129 6.16 -12.49 3.87
C MET A 129 6.81 -13.68 3.17
N LYS A 130 6.06 -14.76 2.97
CA LYS A 130 6.55 -15.95 2.27
C LYS A 130 6.86 -15.64 0.81
N LEU A 131 5.97 -14.95 0.10
CA LEU A 131 6.18 -14.58 -1.30
C LEU A 131 7.44 -13.71 -1.48
N ILE A 132 7.62 -12.67 -0.64
CA ILE A 132 8.81 -11.80 -0.70
C ILE A 132 10.08 -12.64 -0.46
N LYS A 133 10.08 -13.47 0.57
CA LYS A 133 11.22 -14.31 0.93
C LYS A 133 11.56 -15.32 -0.17
N ASP A 134 10.57 -16.04 -0.68
CA ASP A 134 10.79 -17.12 -1.68
C ASP A 134 11.14 -16.56 -3.07
N SER A 135 10.64 -15.36 -3.39
CA SER A 135 11.01 -14.71 -4.67
C SER A 135 12.46 -14.25 -4.69
N GLY A 136 13.04 -13.92 -3.54
CA GLY A 136 14.42 -13.39 -3.45
C GLY A 136 14.57 -12.00 -4.06
N VAL A 137 13.45 -11.29 -4.33
CA VAL A 137 13.44 -9.91 -4.83
C VAL A 137 12.66 -9.00 -3.87
N TYR A 138 13.00 -7.72 -3.83
CA TYR A 138 12.17 -6.71 -3.18
C TYR A 138 10.94 -6.45 -4.04
N ILE A 139 9.75 -6.38 -3.43
CA ILE A 139 8.51 -6.26 -4.19
C ILE A 139 7.97 -4.83 -4.11
N ALA A 140 8.01 -4.10 -5.22
CA ALA A 140 7.29 -2.84 -5.35
C ALA A 140 5.80 -3.12 -5.50
N ALA A 141 4.98 -2.64 -4.56
CA ALA A 141 3.54 -2.90 -4.62
C ALA A 141 2.70 -1.69 -4.16
N PRO A 142 1.90 -1.09 -5.05
CA PRO A 142 0.72 -0.31 -4.70
C PRO A 142 -0.47 -1.26 -4.44
N SER A 143 -1.63 -0.72 -4.02
CA SER A 143 -2.86 -1.51 -3.93
C SER A 143 -3.27 -2.11 -5.30
N ALA A 144 -3.88 -3.30 -5.31
CA ALA A 144 -4.16 -4.08 -6.53
C ALA A 144 -5.51 -3.71 -7.20
N ASN A 145 -5.82 -2.41 -7.34
CA ASN A 145 -7.02 -1.87 -7.99
C ASN A 145 -6.66 -1.01 -9.20
N LEU A 146 -7.60 -0.78 -10.10
CA LEU A 146 -7.49 0.30 -11.10
C LEU A 146 -7.40 1.66 -10.39
N SER A 147 -6.58 2.57 -10.90
CA SER A 147 -6.41 3.91 -10.32
C SER A 147 -7.74 4.63 -10.13
N GLY A 148 -7.93 5.24 -8.95
CA GLY A 148 -9.16 5.93 -8.57
C GLY A 148 -10.23 5.05 -7.91
N ARG A 149 -10.17 3.72 -8.05
CA ARG A 149 -11.09 2.81 -7.38
C ARG A 149 -10.67 2.53 -5.92
N PRO A 150 -11.59 2.05 -5.06
CA PRO A 150 -11.25 1.60 -3.72
C PRO A 150 -10.21 0.48 -3.73
N SER A 151 -9.37 0.43 -2.70
CA SER A 151 -8.38 -0.63 -2.54
C SER A 151 -9.03 -1.98 -2.26
N PRO A 152 -8.56 -3.08 -2.88
CA PRO A 152 -9.16 -4.39 -2.77
C PRO A 152 -8.83 -5.03 -1.41
N THR A 153 -9.85 -5.64 -0.79
CA THR A 153 -9.75 -6.35 0.48
C THR A 153 -9.95 -7.85 0.35
N THR A 154 -10.23 -8.34 -0.86
CA THR A 154 -10.36 -9.77 -1.22
C THR A 154 -9.77 -9.99 -2.62
N ALA A 155 -9.40 -11.24 -2.93
CA ALA A 155 -8.95 -11.62 -4.27
C ALA A 155 -10.04 -11.38 -5.34
N HIS A 156 -11.31 -11.53 -4.98
CA HIS A 156 -12.44 -11.24 -5.89
C HIS A 156 -12.46 -9.75 -6.33
N HIS A 157 -12.20 -8.81 -5.42
CA HIS A 157 -12.08 -7.39 -5.79
C HIS A 157 -10.89 -7.15 -6.74
N VAL A 158 -9.75 -7.84 -6.49
CA VAL A 158 -8.59 -7.78 -7.39
C VAL A 158 -8.96 -8.31 -8.77
N GLN A 159 -9.62 -9.47 -8.83
CA GLN A 159 -10.05 -10.07 -10.09
C GLN A 159 -10.94 -9.13 -10.91
N GLN A 160 -11.90 -8.45 -10.28
CA GLN A 160 -12.78 -7.50 -10.96
C GLN A 160 -12.03 -6.35 -11.67
N ASP A 161 -10.85 -5.96 -11.13
CA ASP A 161 -10.08 -4.83 -11.64
C ASP A 161 -8.90 -5.25 -12.53
N MET A 162 -8.29 -6.42 -12.25
CA MET A 162 -6.98 -6.80 -12.79
C MET A 162 -6.99 -8.05 -13.66
N ASP A 163 -8.12 -8.76 -13.79
CA ASP A 163 -8.20 -9.94 -14.69
C ASP A 163 -7.81 -9.57 -16.11
N GLY A 164 -6.97 -10.41 -16.73
CA GLY A 164 -6.42 -10.19 -18.05
C GLY A 164 -5.33 -9.11 -18.16
N ARG A 165 -4.93 -8.48 -17.03
CA ARG A 165 -3.94 -7.39 -16.99
C ARG A 165 -2.65 -7.77 -16.27
N ILE A 166 -2.69 -8.81 -15.44
CA ILE A 166 -1.58 -9.27 -14.60
C ILE A 166 -1.43 -10.79 -14.71
N ASP A 167 -0.29 -11.31 -14.29
CA ASP A 167 0.04 -12.72 -14.49
C ASP A 167 -0.67 -13.62 -13.47
N MET A 168 -0.73 -13.21 -12.18
CA MET A 168 -1.27 -14.06 -11.12
C MET A 168 -1.93 -13.26 -10.01
N ILE A 169 -2.95 -13.85 -9.39
CA ILE A 169 -3.60 -13.41 -8.14
C ILE A 169 -3.48 -14.55 -7.13
N ILE A 170 -2.87 -14.27 -5.98
CA ILE A 170 -2.84 -15.18 -4.83
C ILE A 170 -4.03 -14.85 -3.93
N ASP A 171 -5.00 -15.77 -3.84
CA ASP A 171 -6.14 -15.65 -2.93
C ASP A 171 -5.77 -16.16 -1.54
N GLY A 172 -5.46 -15.25 -0.62
CA GLY A 172 -5.24 -15.53 0.80
C GLY A 172 -6.43 -15.14 1.69
N GLY A 173 -7.62 -14.98 1.12
CA GLY A 173 -8.83 -14.59 1.84
C GLY A 173 -9.00 -13.08 2.03
N ALA A 174 -9.88 -12.70 2.94
CA ALA A 174 -10.13 -11.30 3.28
C ALA A 174 -9.01 -10.75 4.18
N VAL A 175 -8.61 -9.50 3.93
CA VAL A 175 -7.61 -8.80 4.76
C VAL A 175 -8.18 -8.41 6.13
N GLY A 176 -7.28 -8.25 7.13
CA GLY A 176 -7.70 -7.98 8.50
C GLY A 176 -8.03 -6.50 8.79
N ILE A 177 -7.34 -5.54 8.16
CA ILE A 177 -7.43 -4.10 8.47
C ILE A 177 -8.35 -3.37 7.50
N GLY A 178 -8.14 -3.51 6.18
CA GLY A 178 -9.01 -2.94 5.15
C GLY A 178 -8.74 -1.48 4.79
N ILE A 179 -7.71 -0.84 5.38
CA ILE A 179 -7.19 0.47 5.01
C ILE A 179 -5.68 0.39 4.79
N GLU A 180 -5.11 1.32 4.04
CA GLU A 180 -3.70 1.34 3.70
C GLU A 180 -2.81 1.57 4.92
N SER A 181 -1.49 1.26 4.79
CA SER A 181 -0.48 1.54 5.80
C SER A 181 -0.35 3.03 6.09
N THR A 182 -0.06 3.37 7.35
CA THR A 182 0.41 4.71 7.71
C THR A 182 1.76 4.97 7.05
N ILE A 183 1.96 6.15 6.46
CA ILE A 183 3.24 6.55 5.84
C ILE A 183 3.87 7.66 6.66
N VAL A 184 5.13 7.43 7.08
CA VAL A 184 5.95 8.40 7.81
C VAL A 184 7.20 8.73 7.01
N ASP A 185 7.43 10.01 6.76
CA ASP A 185 8.66 10.55 6.16
C ASP A 185 9.69 10.78 7.28
N MET A 186 10.83 10.08 7.18
CA MET A 186 11.96 10.16 8.10
C MET A 186 13.17 10.88 7.47
N THR A 187 13.00 11.56 6.34
CA THR A 187 14.09 12.25 5.62
C THR A 187 14.36 13.67 6.13
N GLY A 188 13.41 14.24 6.87
CA GLY A 188 13.54 15.58 7.48
C GLY A 188 14.03 15.54 8.92
N ASP A 189 14.10 16.72 9.54
CA ASP A 189 14.53 16.90 10.95
C ASP A 189 13.54 16.28 11.96
N ARG A 190 12.28 16.07 11.53
CA ARG A 190 11.21 15.50 12.36
C ARG A 190 10.41 14.47 11.57
N PRO A 191 9.98 13.37 12.21
CA PRO A 191 9.05 12.44 11.62
C PRO A 191 7.76 13.15 11.16
N THR A 192 7.38 12.95 9.90
CA THR A 192 6.19 13.61 9.32
C THR A 192 5.25 12.58 8.73
N ILE A 193 4.01 12.52 9.20
CA ILE A 193 2.99 11.63 8.66
C ILE A 193 2.49 12.21 7.34
N LEU A 194 2.66 11.46 6.25
CA LEU A 194 2.22 11.80 4.89
C LEU A 194 0.90 11.12 4.50
N ARG A 195 0.55 10.05 5.17
CA ARG A 195 -0.74 9.35 4.99
C ARG A 195 -1.16 8.71 6.30
N PRO A 196 -2.34 9.05 6.84
CA PRO A 196 -2.89 8.35 8.00
C PRO A 196 -3.29 6.91 7.63
N GLY A 197 -3.23 6.00 8.59
CA GLY A 197 -3.62 4.60 8.47
C GLY A 197 -3.87 3.99 9.84
N TYR A 198 -3.66 2.68 9.98
CA TYR A 198 -3.90 1.97 11.23
C TYR A 198 -2.99 2.43 12.38
N ILE A 199 -1.73 2.75 12.10
CA ILE A 199 -0.81 3.31 13.10
C ILE A 199 -1.13 4.79 13.26
N THR A 200 -1.60 5.18 14.46
CA THR A 200 -2.03 6.55 14.75
C THR A 200 -0.86 7.49 15.07
N PRO A 201 -1.06 8.81 14.98
CA PRO A 201 -0.05 9.80 15.40
C PRO A 201 0.40 9.60 16.85
N GLU A 202 -0.52 9.25 17.76
CA GLU A 202 -0.22 9.00 19.17
C GLU A 202 0.69 7.77 19.34
N MET A 203 0.45 6.70 18.58
CA MET A 203 1.30 5.51 18.61
C MET A 203 2.74 5.84 18.20
N ILE A 204 2.92 6.63 17.12
CA ILE A 204 4.24 7.08 16.65
C ILE A 204 4.89 7.98 17.68
N LYS A 205 4.15 8.97 18.21
CA LYS A 205 4.63 9.89 19.24
C LYS A 205 5.12 9.19 20.51
N ASN A 206 4.48 8.11 20.91
CA ASN A 206 4.90 7.32 22.07
C ASN A 206 6.26 6.62 21.88
N ILE A 207 6.70 6.42 20.62
CA ILE A 207 7.97 5.76 20.30
C ILE A 207 9.09 6.76 20.06
N VAL A 208 8.82 7.84 19.26
CA VAL A 208 9.86 8.78 18.80
C VAL A 208 9.68 10.20 19.33
N GLY A 209 8.66 10.44 20.17
CA GLY A 209 8.39 11.76 20.72
C GLY A 209 7.59 12.63 19.75
N ASP A 210 8.18 13.73 19.25
CA ASP A 210 7.47 14.69 18.41
C ASP A 210 7.26 14.15 16.99
N VAL A 211 6.03 14.31 16.47
CA VAL A 211 5.64 13.92 15.11
C VAL A 211 4.75 14.99 14.51
N THR A 212 4.96 15.32 13.24
CA THR A 212 4.14 16.28 12.50
C THR A 212 3.20 15.55 11.52
N ILE A 213 2.12 16.24 11.14
CA ILE A 213 1.20 15.78 10.08
C ILE A 213 1.36 16.75 8.91
N ASP A 214 1.58 16.21 7.71
CA ASP A 214 1.74 17.02 6.52
C ASP A 214 0.47 17.87 6.26
N PRO A 215 0.60 19.20 6.05
CA PRO A 215 -0.55 20.08 5.80
C PRO A 215 -1.38 19.69 4.57
N ALA A 216 -0.81 18.97 3.61
CA ALA A 216 -1.56 18.46 2.45
C ALA A 216 -2.67 17.48 2.82
N ILE A 217 -2.55 16.78 3.96
CA ILE A 217 -3.59 15.88 4.49
C ILE A 217 -4.81 16.68 4.95
N THR A 218 -4.61 17.86 5.48
CA THR A 218 -5.69 18.74 5.99
C THR A 218 -6.28 19.67 4.93
N GLY A 219 -5.88 19.52 3.65
CA GLY A 219 -6.43 20.30 2.53
C GLY A 219 -5.83 21.70 2.36
N MET A 220 -4.79 22.06 3.11
CA MET A 220 -4.22 23.41 3.11
C MET A 220 -3.21 23.69 1.99
N ASN A 221 -2.77 22.70 1.21
CA ASN A 221 -1.79 22.96 0.12
C ASN A 221 -1.83 21.87 -0.97
N ASN A 222 -2.40 22.18 -2.14
CA ASN A 222 -2.53 21.27 -3.28
C ASN A 222 -1.37 21.39 -4.31
N ALA A 223 -0.30 22.12 -4.05
CA ALA A 223 0.68 22.53 -5.07
C ALA A 223 2.00 21.74 -5.07
N LEU A 224 2.21 20.79 -4.17
CA LEU A 224 3.50 20.10 -4.03
C LEU A 224 3.52 18.75 -4.79
N ARG A 225 4.71 18.39 -5.32
CA ARG A 225 4.98 17.07 -5.90
C ARG A 225 4.71 16.00 -4.84
N PRO A 226 3.96 14.93 -5.15
CA PRO A 226 3.60 13.93 -4.14
C PRO A 226 4.85 13.21 -3.64
N LYS A 227 5.09 13.23 -2.36
CA LYS A 227 6.18 12.50 -1.70
C LYS A 227 5.81 11.05 -1.39
N ALA A 228 4.52 10.73 -1.41
CA ALA A 228 3.99 9.42 -1.06
C ALA A 228 2.76 9.06 -1.90
N PRO A 229 2.43 7.75 -2.02
CA PRO A 229 1.17 7.31 -2.62
C PRO A 229 -0.03 7.91 -1.90
N GLY A 230 -1.01 8.41 -2.68
CA GLY A 230 -2.26 8.94 -2.14
C GLY A 230 -2.30 10.44 -1.86
N MET A 231 -1.20 11.19 -2.11
CA MET A 231 -1.17 12.63 -1.79
C MET A 231 -1.69 13.57 -2.90
N LYS A 232 -1.61 13.18 -4.19
CA LYS A 232 -1.88 14.10 -5.31
C LYS A 232 -3.20 13.84 -6.03
N TYR A 233 -3.57 12.59 -6.17
CA TYR A 233 -4.70 12.19 -6.99
C TYR A 233 -5.91 11.84 -6.13
N THR A 234 -7.13 12.04 -6.67
CA THR A 234 -8.33 11.52 -6.01
C THR A 234 -8.24 10.00 -5.94
N HIS A 235 -8.13 9.49 -4.73
CA HIS A 235 -8.07 8.06 -4.44
C HIS A 235 -9.35 7.64 -3.72
N TYR A 236 -9.66 6.33 -3.77
CA TYR A 236 -10.72 5.73 -2.96
C TYR A 236 -12.12 6.33 -3.17
N ALA A 237 -12.36 6.93 -4.33
CA ALA A 237 -13.63 7.56 -4.63
C ALA A 237 -14.64 6.52 -5.16
N PRO A 238 -15.58 6.03 -4.35
CA PRO A 238 -16.69 5.21 -4.83
C PRO A 238 -17.58 6.05 -5.74
N LYS A 239 -18.27 5.39 -6.69
CA LYS A 239 -19.22 6.07 -7.57
C LYS A 239 -20.50 6.50 -6.85
N GLY A 240 -20.76 5.93 -5.67
CA GLY A 240 -21.94 6.23 -4.86
C GLY A 240 -21.80 7.53 -4.07
N GLU A 241 -22.93 8.16 -3.81
CA GLU A 241 -23.00 9.29 -2.88
C GLU A 241 -22.82 8.79 -1.44
N LEU A 242 -21.85 9.37 -0.71
CA LEU A 242 -21.61 9.08 0.71
C LEU A 242 -22.11 10.22 1.57
N SER A 243 -22.95 9.91 2.55
CA SER A 243 -23.37 10.85 3.59
C SER A 243 -22.92 10.38 4.95
N ILE A 244 -22.29 11.26 5.73
CA ILE A 244 -21.90 11.00 7.11
C ILE A 244 -22.94 11.66 8.01
N VAL A 245 -23.47 10.89 8.98
CA VAL A 245 -24.43 11.40 9.97
C VAL A 245 -23.76 11.36 11.34
N GLU A 246 -23.60 12.52 11.94
CA GLU A 246 -23.00 12.71 13.27
C GLU A 246 -24.06 13.09 14.29
N GLY A 247 -23.81 12.77 15.57
CA GLY A 247 -24.68 13.14 16.70
C GLY A 247 -24.95 11.99 17.66
N GLU A 248 -25.88 12.21 18.60
CA GLU A 248 -26.34 11.20 19.54
C GLU A 248 -26.85 9.94 18.82
N ARG A 249 -26.48 8.76 19.31
CA ARG A 249 -26.72 7.46 18.65
C ARG A 249 -28.15 7.25 18.16
N LEU A 250 -29.15 7.59 18.98
CA LEU A 250 -30.55 7.38 18.61
C LEU A 250 -31.00 8.38 17.53
N VAL A 251 -30.59 9.63 17.64
CA VAL A 251 -30.92 10.71 16.69
C VAL A 251 -30.23 10.42 15.34
N ALA A 252 -28.98 10.03 15.36
CA ALA A 252 -28.24 9.64 14.16
C ALA A 252 -28.89 8.42 13.46
N ALA A 253 -29.33 7.41 14.23
CA ALA A 253 -30.01 6.24 13.68
C ALA A 253 -31.37 6.60 13.02
N GLU A 254 -32.16 7.51 13.60
CA GLU A 254 -33.40 8.01 13.00
C GLU A 254 -33.10 8.80 11.71
N ARG A 255 -32.10 9.67 11.73
CA ARG A 255 -31.72 10.45 10.54
C ARG A 255 -31.25 9.54 9.42
N ILE A 256 -30.44 8.49 9.71
CA ILE A 256 -30.04 7.49 8.71
C ILE A 256 -31.27 6.78 8.12
N ARG A 257 -32.24 6.36 8.92
CA ARG A 257 -33.47 5.73 8.41
C ARG A 257 -34.24 6.66 7.47
N SER A 258 -34.38 7.94 7.85
CA SER A 258 -35.04 8.97 7.01
C SER A 258 -34.30 9.13 5.67
N LEU A 259 -32.98 9.31 5.68
CA LEU A 259 -32.17 9.45 4.47
C LEU A 259 -32.26 8.22 3.56
N VAL A 260 -32.25 7.01 4.13
CA VAL A 260 -32.42 5.77 3.36
C VAL A 260 -33.81 5.71 2.71
N ALA A 261 -34.85 6.10 3.42
CA ALA A 261 -36.23 6.15 2.88
C ALA A 261 -36.34 7.18 1.74
N GLU A 262 -35.79 8.38 1.94
CA GLU A 262 -35.73 9.44 0.90
C GLU A 262 -35.01 8.98 -0.36
N LYS A 263 -33.82 8.36 -0.22
CA LYS A 263 -33.02 7.86 -1.36
C LYS A 263 -33.72 6.70 -2.09
N ARG A 264 -34.36 5.78 -1.37
CA ARG A 264 -35.15 4.69 -1.96
C ARG A 264 -36.35 5.18 -2.76
N ALA A 265 -36.95 6.30 -2.35
CA ALA A 265 -38.07 6.90 -3.06
C ALA A 265 -37.65 7.64 -4.35
N GLN A 266 -36.37 7.99 -4.46
CA GLN A 266 -35.80 8.66 -5.63
C GLN A 266 -35.30 7.67 -6.73
N GLY A 267 -35.21 6.38 -6.44
CA GLY A 267 -34.73 5.32 -7.35
C GLY A 267 -33.36 4.84 -6.98
#